data_13427951ea60b03d4c72cca3aabb4f45
#
_entry.id   13427951ea60b03d4c72cca3aabb4f45
#
_cell.length_a   1.000
_cell.length_b   1.000
_cell.length_c   1.000
_cell.angle_alpha   90.00
_cell.angle_beta   90.00
_cell.angle_gamma   90.00
#
_symmetry.space_group_name_H-M   'P 1'
#
loop_
_entity.id
_entity.type
_entity.pdbx_description
1 polymer ?
#
loop_
_entity_poly.entity_id
_entity_poly.type
_entity_poly.pdbx_seq_one_letter_code
_entity_poly.pdbx_strand_id
1 'polypeptide(L)'
;MASNDLETKHLETLDRDLGRFSSLEKATSYVAKPLVAPALALIFIIIVGILAATTLSGVSNTIIIVIAAVLGAYMALNIGANDVANNMGPAVGANALTMAGAILIAAIFESAGALIAGGDVVSTIAKGIIAPTSMQSVDEFIWAMMAALLSAALWINLATWVGAPVSTTHSIVGGVMGAGIAAAGFSAVNWMTMSKIAASWVISPVLGGDIAALVLW
;
A
#
# COMPACT_ATOMS: atom_id res chain seq x y z
N MET A 1 30.55 -50.03 33.10
CA MET A 1 29.48 -50.34 32.11
C MET A 1 28.16 -49.60 32.39
N ALA A 2 27.64 -49.58 33.60
CA ALA A 2 26.35 -48.90 33.92
C ALA A 2 26.29 -47.37 33.74
N SER A 3 27.41 -46.65 33.84
CA SER A 3 27.42 -45.18 33.68
C SER A 3 27.33 -44.74 32.20
N ASN A 4 27.91 -45.51 31.30
CA ASN A 4 27.85 -45.25 29.86
C ASN A 4 26.42 -45.47 29.28
N ASP A 5 25.70 -46.45 29.81
CA ASP A 5 24.31 -46.76 29.41
C ASP A 5 23.31 -45.69 29.85
N LEU A 6 23.55 -45.01 30.96
CA LEU A 6 22.72 -43.92 31.45
C LEU A 6 22.97 -42.64 30.65
N GLU A 7 24.20 -42.38 30.25
CA GLU A 7 24.58 -41.22 29.44
C GLU A 7 24.03 -41.32 28.00
N THR A 8 24.13 -42.51 27.39
CA THR A 8 23.54 -42.75 26.06
C THR A 8 22.04 -42.65 26.06
N LYS A 9 21.34 -43.16 27.06
CA LYS A 9 19.88 -42.98 27.20
C LYS A 9 19.47 -41.52 27.40
N HIS A 10 20.29 -40.73 28.10
CA HIS A 10 20.01 -39.31 28.31
C HIS A 10 20.19 -38.54 27.02
N LEU A 11 21.20 -38.83 26.21
CA LEU A 11 21.43 -38.23 24.89
C LEU A 11 20.31 -38.59 23.89
N GLU A 12 19.87 -39.86 23.87
CA GLU A 12 18.74 -40.28 23.02
C GLU A 12 17.42 -39.58 23.38
N THR A 13 17.14 -39.35 24.68
CA THR A 13 15.96 -38.62 25.09
C THR A 13 16.06 -37.15 24.72
N LEU A 14 17.22 -36.52 24.85
CA LEU A 14 17.49 -35.16 24.48
C LEU A 14 17.32 -34.94 22.95
N ASP A 15 17.90 -35.82 22.14
CA ASP A 15 17.77 -35.77 20.67
C ASP A 15 16.32 -35.94 20.23
N ARG A 16 15.57 -36.82 20.88
CA ARG A 16 14.14 -36.98 20.61
C ARG A 16 13.32 -35.74 20.95
N ASP A 17 13.62 -35.10 22.08
CA ASP A 17 12.92 -33.91 22.53
C ASP A 17 13.30 -32.70 21.66
N LEU A 18 14.58 -32.53 21.29
CA LEU A 18 15.01 -31.52 20.31
C LEU A 18 14.34 -31.71 18.95
N GLY A 19 14.20 -32.98 18.49
CA GLY A 19 13.45 -33.27 17.25
C GLY A 19 11.97 -32.87 17.32
N ARG A 20 11.33 -33.07 18.48
CA ARG A 20 9.95 -32.62 18.72
C ARG A 20 9.82 -31.11 18.73
N PHE A 21 10.72 -30.39 19.42
CA PHE A 21 10.73 -28.91 19.41
C PHE A 21 10.94 -28.35 18.01
N SER A 22 11.90 -28.90 17.25
CA SER A 22 12.14 -28.51 15.86
C SER A 22 10.93 -28.74 14.96
N SER A 23 10.22 -29.85 15.13
CA SER A 23 9.01 -30.13 14.35
C SER A 23 7.84 -29.22 14.73
N LEU A 24 7.67 -28.91 16.02
CA LEU A 24 6.68 -27.94 16.50
C LEU A 24 6.98 -26.53 16.00
N GLU A 25 8.25 -26.10 16.07
CA GLU A 25 8.69 -24.81 15.56
C GLU A 25 8.41 -24.67 14.05
N LYS A 26 8.75 -25.70 13.26
CA LYS A 26 8.45 -25.75 11.83
C LYS A 26 6.94 -25.68 11.55
N ALA A 27 6.14 -26.48 12.27
CA ALA A 27 4.69 -26.46 12.11
C ALA A 27 4.08 -25.11 12.49
N THR A 28 4.51 -24.52 13.61
CA THR A 28 4.05 -23.19 14.05
C THR A 28 4.47 -22.11 13.05
N SER A 29 5.71 -22.15 12.55
CA SER A 29 6.18 -21.17 11.56
C SER A 29 5.43 -21.29 10.23
N TYR A 30 5.08 -22.51 9.81
CA TYR A 30 4.32 -22.75 8.59
C TYR A 30 2.92 -22.15 8.66
N VAL A 31 2.25 -22.23 9.81
CA VAL A 31 0.91 -21.65 10.01
C VAL A 31 0.97 -20.15 10.30
N ALA A 32 1.94 -19.69 11.10
CA ALA A 32 2.02 -18.31 11.54
C ALA A 32 2.55 -17.35 10.46
N LYS A 33 3.60 -17.75 9.72
CA LYS A 33 4.24 -16.87 8.72
C LYS A 33 3.27 -16.21 7.72
N PRO A 34 2.33 -16.93 7.09
CA PRO A 34 1.39 -16.31 6.14
C PRO A 34 0.39 -15.36 6.81
N LEU A 35 0.19 -15.46 8.13
CA LEU A 35 -0.75 -14.62 8.88
C LEU A 35 -0.11 -13.34 9.44
N VAL A 36 1.21 -13.27 9.52
CA VAL A 36 1.92 -12.12 10.12
C VAL A 36 1.65 -10.84 9.31
N ALA A 37 1.78 -10.89 8.00
CA ALA A 37 1.57 -9.70 7.17
C ALA A 37 0.12 -9.17 7.23
N PRO A 38 -0.92 -10.00 7.03
CA PRO A 38 -2.30 -9.52 7.17
C PRO A 38 -2.64 -9.10 8.61
N ALA A 39 -2.05 -9.71 9.64
CA ALA A 39 -2.25 -9.28 11.03
C ALA A 39 -1.64 -7.89 11.28
N LEU A 40 -0.42 -7.64 10.82
CA LEU A 40 0.21 -6.31 10.91
C LEU A 40 -0.57 -5.25 10.13
N ALA A 41 -1.06 -5.60 8.93
CA ALA A 41 -1.91 -4.72 8.15
C ALA A 41 -3.21 -4.35 8.89
N LEU A 42 -3.86 -5.34 9.50
CA LEU A 42 -5.07 -5.12 10.29
C LEU A 42 -4.80 -4.24 11.53
N ILE A 43 -3.72 -4.50 12.26
CA ILE A 43 -3.29 -3.69 13.39
C ILE A 43 -3.06 -2.23 12.97
N PHE A 44 -2.38 -2.00 11.86
CA PHE A 44 -2.15 -0.66 11.31
C PHE A 44 -3.47 0.06 11.01
N ILE A 45 -4.40 -0.59 10.32
CA ILE A 45 -5.72 -0.04 9.99
C ILE A 45 -6.50 0.33 11.27
N ILE A 46 -6.48 -0.56 12.28
CA ILE A 46 -7.14 -0.32 13.57
C ILE A 46 -6.52 0.89 14.28
N ILE A 47 -5.19 0.98 14.32
CA ILE A 47 -4.50 2.12 14.92
C ILE A 47 -4.90 3.43 14.23
N VAL A 48 -4.91 3.48 12.91
CA VAL A 48 -5.33 4.67 12.15
C VAL A 48 -6.79 5.03 12.47
N GLY A 49 -7.68 4.03 12.52
CA GLY A 49 -9.08 4.25 12.88
C GLY A 49 -9.25 4.82 14.29
N ILE A 50 -8.52 4.30 15.29
CA ILE A 50 -8.55 4.79 16.66
C ILE A 50 -7.98 6.21 16.74
N LEU A 51 -6.85 6.48 16.08
CA LEU A 51 -6.26 7.82 16.03
C LEU A 51 -7.23 8.82 15.40
N ALA A 52 -7.85 8.49 14.29
CA ALA A 52 -8.85 9.35 13.66
C ALA A 52 -10.05 9.60 14.59
N ALA A 53 -10.57 8.55 15.24
CA ALA A 53 -11.69 8.67 16.16
C ALA A 53 -11.38 9.54 17.39
N THR A 54 -10.16 9.44 17.92
CA THR A 54 -9.77 10.19 19.13
C THR A 54 -9.38 11.63 18.82
N THR A 55 -8.64 11.87 17.73
CA THR A 55 -8.17 13.23 17.36
C THR A 55 -9.28 14.10 16.80
N LEU A 56 -10.28 13.50 16.14
CA LEU A 56 -11.37 14.19 15.46
C LEU A 56 -12.70 14.10 16.25
N SER A 57 -12.63 13.66 17.50
CA SER A 57 -13.80 13.62 18.38
C SER A 57 -14.38 15.04 18.57
N GLY A 58 -15.68 15.19 18.27
CA GLY A 58 -16.37 16.50 18.32
C GLY A 58 -16.45 17.27 17.00
N VAL A 59 -15.85 16.78 15.94
CA VAL A 59 -16.06 17.31 14.57
C VAL A 59 -17.35 16.73 13.99
N SER A 60 -18.12 17.54 13.26
CA SER A 60 -19.29 17.05 12.54
C SER A 60 -18.87 15.93 11.57
N ASN A 61 -19.69 14.87 11.47
CA ASN A 61 -19.44 13.71 10.61
C ASN A 61 -18.19 12.88 10.98
N THR A 62 -17.77 12.84 12.26
CA THR A 62 -16.61 12.07 12.75
C THR A 62 -16.60 10.64 12.21
N ILE A 63 -17.75 9.96 12.15
CA ILE A 63 -17.85 8.57 11.66
C ILE A 63 -17.42 8.48 10.21
N ILE A 64 -17.85 9.38 9.34
CA ILE A 64 -17.48 9.39 7.92
C ILE A 64 -15.98 9.61 7.76
N ILE A 65 -15.42 10.53 8.54
CA ILE A 65 -13.98 10.82 8.52
C ILE A 65 -13.17 9.61 9.01
N VAL A 66 -13.62 8.90 10.04
CA VAL A 66 -12.98 7.67 10.51
C VAL A 66 -13.02 6.57 9.45
N ILE A 67 -14.16 6.38 8.77
CA ILE A 67 -14.26 5.41 7.68
C ILE A 67 -13.33 5.82 6.53
N ALA A 68 -13.28 7.08 6.16
CA ALA A 68 -12.37 7.58 5.13
C ALA A 68 -10.89 7.36 5.52
N ALA A 69 -10.52 7.57 6.78
CA ALA A 69 -9.17 7.31 7.29
C ALA A 69 -8.82 5.81 7.24
N VAL A 70 -9.75 4.94 7.59
CA VAL A 70 -9.60 3.47 7.49
C VAL A 70 -9.42 3.04 6.04
N LEU A 71 -10.21 3.57 5.11
CA LEU A 71 -10.06 3.31 3.67
C LEU A 71 -8.72 3.85 3.14
N GLY A 72 -8.30 5.03 3.61
CA GLY A 72 -6.99 5.61 3.31
C GLY A 72 -5.84 4.75 3.80
N ALA A 73 -5.93 4.21 5.01
CA ALA A 73 -4.95 3.28 5.56
C ALA A 73 -4.88 1.98 4.74
N TYR A 74 -6.02 1.42 4.36
CA TYR A 74 -6.07 0.24 3.49
C TYR A 74 -5.45 0.54 2.11
N MET A 75 -5.75 1.71 1.52
CA MET A 75 -5.14 2.14 0.27
C MET A 75 -3.61 2.31 0.40
N ALA A 76 -3.14 2.95 1.48
CA ALA A 76 -1.70 3.15 1.72
C ALA A 76 -0.94 1.82 1.82
N LEU A 77 -1.51 0.80 2.47
CA LEU A 77 -0.92 -0.53 2.52
C LEU A 77 -0.81 -1.17 1.13
N ASN A 78 -1.85 -1.03 0.31
CA ASN A 78 -1.83 -1.59 -1.05
C ASN A 78 -0.84 -0.86 -1.96
N ILE A 79 -0.74 0.47 -1.85
CA ILE A 79 0.26 1.27 -2.56
C ILE A 79 1.66 0.80 -2.16
N GLY A 80 1.96 0.77 -0.86
CA GLY A 80 3.27 0.35 -0.37
C GLY A 80 3.65 -1.06 -0.82
N ALA A 81 2.72 -2.01 -0.79
CA ALA A 81 2.97 -3.39 -1.22
C ALA A 81 3.27 -3.49 -2.72
N ASN A 82 2.60 -2.69 -3.57
CA ASN A 82 2.76 -2.74 -5.03
C ASN A 82 3.92 -1.86 -5.51
N ASP A 83 3.98 -0.60 -5.08
CA ASP A 83 4.97 0.36 -5.55
C ASP A 83 6.38 0.03 -5.08
N VAL A 84 6.57 -0.39 -3.83
CA VAL A 84 7.90 -0.79 -3.35
C VAL A 84 8.43 -1.98 -4.13
N ALA A 85 7.58 -2.96 -4.45
CA ALA A 85 7.97 -4.10 -5.27
C ALA A 85 8.36 -3.66 -6.69
N ASN A 86 7.61 -2.75 -7.30
CA ASN A 86 7.89 -2.24 -8.65
C ASN A 86 9.18 -1.40 -8.71
N ASN A 87 9.39 -0.54 -7.72
CA ASN A 87 10.52 0.39 -7.71
C ASN A 87 11.83 -0.28 -7.25
N MET A 88 11.78 -1.14 -6.24
CA MET A 88 12.96 -1.76 -5.65
C MET A 88 13.27 -3.15 -6.20
N GLY A 89 12.28 -3.82 -6.83
CA GLY A 89 12.42 -5.15 -7.38
C GLY A 89 13.59 -5.32 -8.33
N PRO A 90 13.81 -4.44 -9.32
CA PRO A 90 14.96 -4.52 -10.22
C PRO A 90 16.31 -4.44 -9.50
N ALA A 91 16.46 -3.55 -8.53
CA ALA A 91 17.70 -3.38 -7.77
C ALA A 91 18.01 -4.60 -6.87
N VAL A 92 16.98 -5.18 -6.27
CA VAL A 92 17.12 -6.42 -5.48
C VAL A 92 17.38 -7.62 -6.39
N GLY A 93 16.67 -7.72 -7.53
CA GLY A 93 16.85 -8.78 -8.52
C GLY A 93 18.25 -8.77 -9.15
N ALA A 94 18.83 -7.60 -9.34
CA ALA A 94 20.22 -7.43 -9.82
C ALA A 94 21.28 -7.62 -8.71
N ASN A 95 20.88 -7.95 -7.49
CA ASN A 95 21.76 -8.01 -6.31
C ASN A 95 22.50 -6.70 -5.97
N ALA A 96 22.00 -5.55 -6.45
CA ALA A 96 22.54 -4.25 -6.11
C ALA A 96 22.16 -3.81 -4.68
N LEU A 97 21.01 -4.27 -4.19
CA LEU A 97 20.50 -4.02 -2.84
C LEU A 97 20.02 -5.32 -2.18
N THR A 98 20.19 -5.41 -0.87
CA THR A 98 19.50 -6.44 -0.09
C THR A 98 18.02 -6.08 0.07
N MET A 99 17.15 -7.05 0.26
CA MET A 99 15.71 -6.81 0.47
C MET A 99 15.47 -5.85 1.66
N ALA A 100 16.16 -6.06 2.78
CA ALA A 100 16.02 -5.20 3.96
C ALA A 100 16.48 -3.76 3.68
N GLY A 101 17.61 -3.59 2.97
CA GLY A 101 18.11 -2.28 2.55
C GLY A 101 17.14 -1.56 1.61
N ALA A 102 16.59 -2.28 0.63
CA ALA A 102 15.59 -1.75 -0.31
C ALA A 102 14.33 -1.25 0.41
N ILE A 103 13.77 -2.04 1.33
CA ILE A 103 12.60 -1.65 2.12
C ILE A 103 12.89 -0.44 3.00
N LEU A 104 14.05 -0.37 3.64
CA LEU A 104 14.44 0.76 4.48
C LEU A 104 14.58 2.05 3.65
N ILE A 105 15.24 1.98 2.50
CA ILE A 105 15.38 3.11 1.58
C ILE A 105 13.99 3.57 1.10
N ALA A 106 13.15 2.65 0.64
CA ALA A 106 11.80 2.97 0.21
C ALA A 106 11.00 3.66 1.33
N ALA A 107 11.00 3.11 2.54
CA ALA A 107 10.27 3.69 3.68
C ALA A 107 10.71 5.13 3.99
N ILE A 108 12.01 5.42 3.96
CA ILE A 108 12.55 6.76 4.22
C ILE A 108 12.15 7.73 3.10
N PHE A 109 12.42 7.36 1.84
CA PHE A 109 12.22 8.28 0.72
C PHE A 109 10.76 8.46 0.33
N GLU A 110 9.91 7.44 0.45
CA GLU A 110 8.47 7.59 0.24
C GLU A 110 7.84 8.48 1.32
N SER A 111 8.21 8.27 2.59
CA SER A 111 7.73 9.14 3.68
C SER A 111 8.19 10.60 3.49
N ALA A 112 9.45 10.81 3.13
CA ALA A 112 9.98 12.14 2.85
C ALA A 112 9.28 12.77 1.64
N GLY A 113 9.07 12.03 0.56
CA GLY A 113 8.35 12.49 -0.64
C GLY A 113 6.91 12.90 -0.33
N ALA A 114 6.20 12.10 0.47
CA ALA A 114 4.84 12.41 0.91
C ALA A 114 4.77 13.70 1.75
N LEU A 115 5.75 13.93 2.62
CA LEU A 115 5.81 15.15 3.44
C LEU A 115 6.17 16.40 2.62
N ILE A 116 7.04 16.28 1.61
CA ILE A 116 7.54 17.41 0.81
C ILE A 116 6.56 17.78 -0.31
N ALA A 117 6.07 16.79 -1.06
CA ALA A 117 5.29 17.00 -2.28
C ALA A 117 3.84 16.49 -2.21
N GLY A 118 3.47 15.78 -1.14
CA GLY A 118 2.15 15.15 -1.03
C GLY A 118 0.98 16.14 -1.06
N GLY A 119 1.15 17.36 -0.58
CA GLY A 119 0.11 18.40 -0.59
C GLY A 119 -0.39 18.74 -2.01
N ASP A 120 0.52 18.89 -2.96
CA ASP A 120 0.17 19.22 -4.36
C ASP A 120 -0.55 18.05 -5.04
N VAL A 121 -0.07 16.82 -4.80
CA VAL A 121 -0.70 15.60 -5.32
C VAL A 121 -2.12 15.45 -4.77
N VAL A 122 -2.30 15.59 -3.46
CA VAL A 122 -3.61 15.52 -2.79
C VAL A 122 -4.55 16.58 -3.35
N SER A 123 -4.09 17.83 -3.54
CA SER A 123 -4.89 18.90 -4.10
C SER A 123 -5.36 18.57 -5.53
N THR A 124 -4.47 18.04 -6.36
CA THR A 124 -4.80 17.65 -7.75
C THR A 124 -5.82 16.52 -7.79
N ILE A 125 -5.65 15.50 -6.98
CA ILE A 125 -6.57 14.36 -6.93
C ILE A 125 -7.92 14.76 -6.33
N ALA A 126 -7.91 15.50 -5.21
CA ALA A 126 -9.13 15.83 -4.48
C ALA A 126 -10.00 16.89 -5.16
N LYS A 127 -9.42 17.79 -5.96
CA LYS A 127 -10.15 18.94 -6.54
C LYS A 127 -9.87 19.17 -8.02
N GLY A 128 -8.80 18.58 -8.54
CA GLY A 128 -8.37 18.85 -9.91
C GLY A 128 -9.04 17.97 -10.96
N ILE A 129 -9.41 16.74 -10.62
CA ILE A 129 -10.02 15.77 -11.55
C ILE A 129 -11.53 15.97 -11.64
N ILE A 130 -12.20 16.05 -10.49
CA ILE A 130 -13.64 16.32 -10.36
C ILE A 130 -13.81 17.55 -9.48
N ALA A 131 -14.54 18.54 -9.97
CA ALA A 131 -14.85 19.72 -9.18
C ALA A 131 -15.90 19.36 -8.10
N PRO A 132 -15.69 19.71 -6.81
CA PRO A 132 -16.71 19.50 -5.78
C PRO A 132 -18.06 20.13 -6.11
N THR A 133 -18.04 21.23 -6.85
CA THR A 133 -19.23 21.98 -7.30
C THR A 133 -20.04 21.28 -8.41
N SER A 134 -19.52 20.22 -9.01
CA SER A 134 -20.24 19.42 -10.00
C SER A 134 -21.22 18.41 -9.38
N MET A 135 -21.17 18.22 -8.07
CA MET A 135 -22.04 17.32 -7.30
C MET A 135 -23.21 18.12 -6.67
N GLN A 136 -24.31 17.42 -6.38
CA GLN A 136 -25.50 18.05 -5.80
C GLN A 136 -25.30 18.47 -4.34
N SER A 137 -24.40 17.77 -3.62
CA SER A 137 -24.07 18.03 -2.22
C SER A 137 -22.63 17.70 -1.89
N VAL A 138 -22.14 18.25 -0.78
CA VAL A 138 -20.82 17.90 -0.23
C VAL A 138 -20.77 16.43 0.19
N ASP A 139 -21.85 15.91 0.71
CA ASP A 139 -21.92 14.49 1.14
C ASP A 139 -21.79 13.56 -0.07
N GLU A 140 -22.44 13.86 -1.18
CA GLU A 140 -22.31 13.09 -2.43
C GLU A 140 -20.84 13.07 -2.92
N PHE A 141 -20.16 14.22 -2.86
CA PHE A 141 -18.76 14.30 -3.21
C PHE A 141 -17.89 13.43 -2.29
N ILE A 142 -18.13 13.47 -0.98
CA ILE A 142 -17.39 12.64 0.00
C ILE A 142 -17.59 11.15 -0.30
N TRP A 143 -18.82 10.71 -0.54
CA TRP A 143 -19.13 9.33 -0.86
C TRP A 143 -18.49 8.88 -2.18
N ALA A 144 -18.51 9.75 -3.21
CA ALA A 144 -17.85 9.47 -4.48
C ALA A 144 -16.33 9.31 -4.30
N MET A 145 -15.70 10.18 -3.50
CA MET A 145 -14.25 10.06 -3.22
C MET A 145 -13.91 8.81 -2.40
N MET A 146 -14.76 8.43 -1.44
CA MET A 146 -14.58 7.19 -0.70
C MET A 146 -14.74 5.95 -1.59
N ALA A 147 -15.71 5.97 -2.51
CA ALA A 147 -15.87 4.90 -3.50
C ALA A 147 -14.67 4.82 -4.46
N ALA A 148 -14.12 5.96 -4.90
CA ALA A 148 -12.91 6.04 -5.69
C ALA A 148 -11.71 5.40 -4.96
N LEU A 149 -11.52 5.78 -3.69
CA LEU A 149 -10.44 5.28 -2.86
C LEU A 149 -10.55 3.76 -2.65
N LEU A 150 -11.74 3.27 -2.32
CA LEU A 150 -11.99 1.86 -2.13
C LEU A 150 -11.79 1.05 -3.42
N SER A 151 -12.32 1.52 -4.55
CA SER A 151 -12.19 0.83 -5.83
C SER A 151 -10.74 0.74 -6.30
N ALA A 152 -9.97 1.83 -6.15
CA ALA A 152 -8.54 1.83 -6.45
C ALA A 152 -7.77 0.90 -5.51
N ALA A 153 -8.06 0.89 -4.21
CA ALA A 153 -7.42 0.00 -3.25
C ALA A 153 -7.71 -1.48 -3.56
N LEU A 154 -8.95 -1.83 -3.88
CA LEU A 154 -9.34 -3.19 -4.26
C LEU A 154 -8.66 -3.64 -5.56
N TRP A 155 -8.55 -2.73 -6.55
CA TRP A 155 -7.84 -3.01 -7.80
C TRP A 155 -6.37 -3.30 -7.56
N ILE A 156 -5.67 -2.45 -6.78
CA ILE A 156 -4.25 -2.65 -6.47
C ILE A 156 -4.05 -3.92 -5.63
N ASN A 157 -4.96 -4.21 -4.68
CA ASN A 157 -4.91 -5.42 -3.89
C ASN A 157 -5.02 -6.67 -4.78
N LEU A 158 -5.97 -6.68 -5.72
CA LEU A 158 -6.12 -7.76 -6.69
C LEU A 158 -4.86 -7.90 -7.56
N ALA A 159 -4.33 -6.79 -8.08
CA ALA A 159 -3.11 -6.79 -8.89
C ALA A 159 -1.91 -7.36 -8.11
N THR A 160 -1.75 -6.95 -6.86
CA THR A 160 -0.70 -7.47 -5.97
C THR A 160 -0.87 -8.97 -5.70
N TRP A 161 -2.11 -9.41 -5.49
CA TRP A 161 -2.40 -10.82 -5.25
C TRP A 161 -2.08 -11.72 -6.45
N VAL A 162 -2.33 -11.25 -7.67
CA VAL A 162 -1.98 -11.99 -8.90
C VAL A 162 -0.54 -11.74 -9.37
N GLY A 163 0.23 -10.91 -8.65
CA GLY A 163 1.62 -10.58 -9.01
C GLY A 163 1.75 -9.65 -10.22
N ALA A 164 0.71 -8.87 -10.54
CA ALA A 164 0.72 -7.92 -11.65
C ALA A 164 1.26 -6.55 -11.22
N PRO A 165 2.32 -6.03 -11.86
CA PRO A 165 2.78 -4.67 -11.63
C PRO A 165 1.78 -3.67 -12.25
N VAL A 166 1.20 -2.80 -11.42
CA VAL A 166 0.26 -1.77 -11.87
C VAL A 166 0.69 -0.40 -11.37
N SER A 167 0.26 0.65 -12.07
CA SER A 167 0.46 2.02 -11.58
C SER A 167 -0.61 2.38 -10.57
N THR A 168 -0.20 2.66 -9.34
CA THR A 168 -1.10 3.11 -8.26
C THR A 168 -1.70 4.47 -8.57
N THR A 169 -0.93 5.38 -9.20
CA THR A 169 -1.42 6.68 -9.67
C THR A 169 -2.53 6.54 -10.71
N HIS A 170 -2.36 5.68 -11.72
CA HIS A 170 -3.41 5.39 -12.70
C HIS A 170 -4.67 4.83 -12.04
N SER A 171 -4.50 3.96 -11.05
CA SER A 171 -5.61 3.35 -10.31
C SER A 171 -6.42 4.39 -9.54
N ILE A 172 -5.75 5.33 -8.85
CA ILE A 172 -6.40 6.40 -8.10
C ILE A 172 -7.11 7.37 -9.06
N VAL A 173 -6.42 7.83 -10.11
CA VAL A 173 -6.97 8.76 -11.09
C VAL A 173 -8.19 8.14 -11.79
N GLY A 174 -8.09 6.88 -12.20
CA GLY A 174 -9.20 6.12 -12.79
C GLY A 174 -10.37 5.95 -11.82
N GLY A 175 -10.09 5.65 -10.55
CA GLY A 175 -11.09 5.54 -9.49
C GLY A 175 -11.86 6.86 -9.27
N VAL A 176 -11.13 7.98 -9.15
CA VAL A 176 -11.74 9.32 -8.98
C VAL A 176 -12.56 9.72 -10.20
N MET A 177 -12.01 9.53 -11.41
CA MET A 177 -12.72 9.81 -12.64
C MET A 177 -13.99 8.96 -12.76
N GLY A 178 -13.88 7.65 -12.53
CA GLY A 178 -15.00 6.72 -12.61
C GLY A 178 -16.11 7.03 -11.60
N ALA A 179 -15.74 7.30 -10.34
CA ALA A 179 -16.70 7.69 -9.30
C ALA A 179 -17.39 9.03 -9.63
N GLY A 180 -16.63 10.01 -10.13
CA GLY A 180 -17.16 11.28 -10.55
C GLY A 180 -18.13 11.18 -11.73
N ILE A 181 -17.80 10.36 -12.74
CA ILE A 181 -18.70 10.09 -13.87
C ILE A 181 -19.98 9.40 -13.40
N ALA A 182 -19.87 8.44 -12.48
CA ALA A 182 -21.02 7.72 -11.96
C ALA A 182 -21.96 8.63 -11.14
N ALA A 183 -21.41 9.58 -10.38
CA ALA A 183 -22.17 10.49 -9.54
C ALA A 183 -22.75 11.68 -10.31
N ALA A 184 -21.96 12.32 -11.20
CA ALA A 184 -22.33 13.60 -11.81
C ALA A 184 -22.18 13.64 -13.34
N GLY A 185 -21.91 12.49 -13.97
CA GLY A 185 -21.79 12.36 -15.43
C GLY A 185 -20.45 12.83 -16.01
N PHE A 186 -20.28 12.65 -17.31
CA PHE A 186 -19.03 12.96 -18.03
C PHE A 186 -18.61 14.42 -17.97
N SER A 187 -19.58 15.32 -17.82
CA SER A 187 -19.34 16.78 -17.73
C SER A 187 -18.69 17.20 -16.41
N ALA A 188 -18.74 16.37 -15.38
CA ALA A 188 -18.11 16.64 -14.10
C ALA A 188 -16.57 16.51 -14.14
N VAL A 189 -16.03 15.81 -15.14
CA VAL A 189 -14.60 15.58 -15.29
C VAL A 189 -13.91 16.80 -15.88
N ASN A 190 -12.82 17.22 -15.24
CA ASN A 190 -11.94 18.25 -15.77
C ASN A 190 -11.00 17.64 -16.83
N TRP A 191 -11.46 17.59 -18.07
CA TRP A 191 -10.74 17.00 -19.19
C TRP A 191 -9.40 17.68 -19.49
N MET A 192 -9.25 18.98 -19.15
CA MET A 192 -7.98 19.68 -19.28
C MET A 192 -6.95 19.13 -18.27
N THR A 193 -7.36 18.92 -17.03
CA THR A 193 -6.49 18.28 -16.01
C THR A 193 -6.19 16.84 -16.41
N MET A 194 -7.19 16.09 -16.88
CA MET A 194 -7.00 14.70 -17.33
C MET A 194 -6.02 14.61 -18.50
N SER A 195 -6.08 15.54 -19.46
CA SER A 195 -5.13 15.53 -20.59
C SER A 195 -3.69 15.83 -20.13
N LYS A 196 -3.48 16.70 -19.15
CA LYS A 196 -2.17 16.97 -18.55
C LYS A 196 -1.63 15.74 -17.82
N ILE A 197 -2.49 15.06 -17.03
CA ILE A 197 -2.15 13.82 -16.35
C ILE A 197 -1.76 12.74 -17.37
N ALA A 198 -2.58 12.53 -18.42
CA ALA A 198 -2.30 11.57 -19.47
C ALA A 198 -1.00 11.88 -20.22
N ALA A 199 -0.71 13.15 -20.50
CA ALA A 199 0.57 13.55 -21.09
C ALA A 199 1.76 13.22 -20.17
N SER A 200 1.63 13.41 -18.87
CA SER A 200 2.70 13.06 -17.91
C SER A 200 2.99 11.56 -17.89
N TRP A 201 2.00 10.71 -18.14
CA TRP A 201 2.20 9.25 -18.21
C TRP A 201 3.09 8.81 -19.38
N VAL A 202 3.17 9.61 -20.44
CA VAL A 202 4.07 9.39 -21.56
C VAL A 202 5.42 10.08 -21.34
N ILE A 203 5.40 11.33 -20.86
CA ILE A 203 6.61 12.15 -20.69
C ILE A 203 7.51 11.59 -19.59
N SER A 204 6.95 11.17 -18.46
CA SER A 204 7.72 10.72 -17.30
C SER A 204 8.60 9.49 -17.57
N PRO A 205 8.10 8.40 -18.21
CA PRO A 205 8.93 7.24 -18.54
C PRO A 205 10.03 7.58 -19.56
N VAL A 206 9.76 8.47 -20.53
CA VAL A 206 10.76 8.89 -21.52
C VAL A 206 11.87 9.65 -20.84
N LEU A 207 11.54 10.68 -20.05
CA LEU A 207 12.54 11.44 -19.29
C LEU A 207 13.32 10.57 -18.31
N GLY A 208 12.63 9.64 -17.61
CA GLY A 208 13.30 8.71 -16.72
C GLY A 208 14.28 7.79 -17.45
N GLY A 209 13.92 7.31 -18.64
CA GLY A 209 14.79 6.52 -19.50
C GLY A 209 16.00 7.30 -19.99
N ASP A 210 15.80 8.54 -20.43
CA ASP A 210 16.87 9.42 -20.87
C ASP A 210 17.88 9.73 -19.73
N ILE A 211 17.37 10.06 -18.55
CA ILE A 211 18.22 10.30 -17.37
C ILE A 211 19.00 9.03 -17.00
N ALA A 212 18.35 7.88 -16.98
CA ALA A 212 19.00 6.60 -16.68
C ALA A 212 20.10 6.28 -17.69
N ALA A 213 19.86 6.52 -18.99
CA ALA A 213 20.86 6.35 -20.04
C ALA A 213 22.05 7.28 -19.86
N LEU A 214 21.81 8.55 -19.51
CA LEU A 214 22.87 9.52 -19.25
C LEU A 214 23.74 9.18 -18.01
N VAL A 215 23.15 8.59 -16.99
CA VAL A 215 23.88 8.17 -15.77
C VAL A 215 24.70 6.90 -16.01
N LEU A 216 24.26 6.04 -16.91
CA LEU A 216 24.97 4.79 -17.24
C LEU A 216 26.07 4.95 -18.30
N TRP A 217 26.04 6.04 -19.06
CA TRP A 217 27.06 6.36 -20.09
C TRP A 217 28.28 7.03 -19.43
#